data_6024e09243390875f96ea1f27617ff04
#
_entry.id   6024e09243390875f96ea1f27617ff04
#
_cell.length_a   1.000
_cell.length_b   1.000
_cell.length_c   1.000
_cell.angle_alpha   90.00
_cell.angle_beta   90.00
_cell.angle_gamma   90.00
#
_symmetry.space_group_name_H-M   'P 1'
#
loop_
_entity.id
_entity.type
_entity.pdbx_description
1 polymer ?
#
loop_
_entity_poly.entity_id
_entity_poly.type
_entity_poly.pdbx_seq_one_letter_code
_entity_poly.pdbx_strand_id
1 'polypeptide(L)'
;MIRVLENQEKKLYYATSSDWECVVSAKDAIEAAAEALEEAFDTFGENLNLSSCINVVNCSELHEKHMTEPEQVEFDIFYVPSVLADIGKHKLSKQLDEIIQNIEKKA
;
A
#
# COMPACT_ATOMS: atom_id res chain seq x y z
N MET A 1 -23.13 -21.26 6.84
CA MET A 1 -23.15 -20.36 6.05
C MET A 1 -22.78 -19.01 6.51
N ILE A 2 -23.20 -18.70 7.60
CA ILE A 2 -22.90 -17.44 8.09
C ILE A 2 -21.45 -17.19 8.29
N ARG A 3 -20.74 -18.20 8.70
CA ARG A 3 -19.39 -18.02 8.92
C ARG A 3 -18.69 -17.62 7.70
N VAL A 4 -19.24 -17.82 6.58
CA VAL A 4 -18.65 -17.35 5.37
C VAL A 4 -18.51 -15.85 5.42
N LEU A 5 -19.40 -15.22 6.12
CA LEU A 5 -19.36 -13.78 6.22
C LEU A 5 -18.17 -13.29 7.00
N GLU A 6 -17.64 -14.09 7.89
CA GLU A 6 -16.48 -13.70 8.64
C GLU A 6 -15.32 -13.48 7.73
N ASN A 7 -15.22 -14.28 6.69
CA ASN A 7 -14.14 -14.14 5.76
C ASN A 7 -14.33 -12.96 4.85
N GLN A 8 -15.53 -12.39 4.91
CA GLN A 8 -15.83 -11.27 4.06
C GLN A 8 -15.65 -9.94 4.77
N GLU A 9 -15.05 -9.96 5.94
CA GLU A 9 -14.88 -8.71 6.65
C GLU A 9 -13.74 -7.93 6.10
N LYS A 10 -13.82 -7.61 4.84
CA LYS A 10 -12.86 -6.75 4.20
C LYS A 10 -13.35 -5.33 4.30
N LYS A 11 -12.42 -4.43 4.45
CA LYS A 11 -12.71 -3.01 4.54
C LYS A 11 -12.07 -2.32 3.36
N LEU A 12 -12.54 -1.12 3.06
CA LEU A 12 -11.94 -0.34 2.00
C LEU A 12 -10.79 0.47 2.55
N TYR A 13 -9.69 0.44 1.84
CA TYR A 13 -8.49 1.18 2.19
C TYR A 13 -8.06 2.07 1.04
N TYR A 14 -7.62 3.26 1.39
CA TYR A 14 -7.02 4.18 0.42
C TYR A 14 -5.52 3.99 0.52
N ALA A 15 -4.86 3.80 -0.60
CA ALA A 15 -3.42 3.59 -0.64
C ALA A 15 -2.80 4.56 -1.64
N THR A 16 -1.66 5.12 -1.27
CA THR A 16 -0.97 6.05 -2.15
C THR A 16 0.54 5.85 -2.05
N SER A 17 1.23 6.00 -3.16
CA SER A 17 2.67 5.85 -3.22
C SER A 17 3.16 6.55 -4.47
N SER A 18 4.28 7.25 -4.37
CA SER A 18 4.84 7.96 -5.51
C SER A 18 3.79 8.87 -6.13
N ASP A 19 3.44 8.68 -7.40
CA ASP A 19 2.49 9.54 -8.09
C ASP A 19 1.17 8.84 -8.43
N TRP A 20 0.86 7.76 -7.71
CA TRP A 20 -0.38 7.03 -7.97
C TRP A 20 -1.11 6.75 -6.66
N GLU A 21 -2.39 6.45 -6.80
CA GLU A 21 -3.25 6.14 -5.65
C GLU A 21 -4.35 5.19 -6.10
N CYS A 22 -4.92 4.47 -5.15
CA CYS A 22 -6.06 3.60 -5.44
C CYS A 22 -6.80 3.25 -4.16
N VAL A 23 -7.98 2.65 -4.33
CA VAL A 23 -8.78 2.15 -3.21
C VAL A 23 -8.90 0.64 -3.39
N VAL A 24 -8.60 -0.10 -2.35
CA VAL A 24 -8.65 -1.57 -2.41
C VAL A 24 -9.44 -2.11 -1.24
N SER A 25 -9.89 -3.36 -1.36
CA SER A 25 -10.61 -4.06 -0.30
C SER A 25 -9.67 -5.06 0.33
N ALA A 26 -9.53 -5.02 1.64
CA ALA A 26 -8.58 -5.89 2.34
C ALA A 26 -8.98 -6.07 3.79
N LYS A 27 -8.43 -7.07 4.43
CA LYS A 27 -8.75 -7.36 5.82
C LYS A 27 -8.01 -6.43 6.77
N ASP A 28 -6.80 -6.02 6.39
CA ASP A 28 -6.00 -5.14 7.22
C ASP A 28 -5.09 -4.29 6.33
N ALA A 29 -4.34 -3.41 6.96
CA ALA A 29 -3.54 -2.44 6.22
C ALA A 29 -2.42 -3.08 5.41
N ILE A 30 -1.77 -4.12 5.92
CA ILE A 30 -0.67 -4.73 5.19
C ILE A 30 -1.20 -5.48 3.96
N GLU A 31 -2.34 -6.13 4.08
CA GLU A 31 -2.97 -6.76 2.93
C GLU A 31 -3.37 -5.70 1.91
N ALA A 32 -3.85 -4.54 2.40
CA ALA A 32 -4.21 -3.45 1.51
C ALA A 32 -3.00 -2.95 0.73
N ALA A 33 -1.85 -2.85 1.36
CA ALA A 33 -0.64 -2.43 0.66
C ALA A 33 -0.29 -3.41 -0.45
N ALA A 34 -0.40 -4.71 -0.17
CA ALA A 34 -0.11 -5.74 -1.17
C ALA A 34 -1.09 -5.67 -2.32
N GLU A 35 -2.40 -5.54 -2.02
CA GLU A 35 -3.41 -5.45 -3.06
C GLU A 35 -3.22 -4.21 -3.91
N ALA A 36 -2.87 -3.09 -3.28
CA ALA A 36 -2.67 -1.85 -3.99
C ALA A 36 -1.49 -1.95 -4.96
N LEU A 37 -0.41 -2.58 -4.55
CA LEU A 37 0.73 -2.76 -5.42
C LEU A 37 0.39 -3.66 -6.61
N GLU A 38 -0.34 -4.74 -6.37
CA GLU A 38 -0.76 -5.62 -7.47
C GLU A 38 -1.65 -4.88 -8.44
N GLU A 39 -2.58 -4.08 -7.93
CA GLU A 39 -3.44 -3.28 -8.77
C GLU A 39 -2.64 -2.27 -9.59
N ALA A 40 -1.65 -1.64 -8.98
CA ALA A 40 -0.80 -0.68 -9.67
C ALA A 40 0.00 -1.33 -10.79
N PHE A 41 0.52 -2.54 -10.56
CA PHE A 41 1.21 -3.27 -11.61
C PHE A 41 0.28 -3.59 -12.76
N ASP A 42 -0.96 -3.97 -12.46
CA ASP A 42 -1.94 -4.27 -13.50
C ASP A 42 -2.29 -3.03 -14.32
N THR A 43 -2.38 -1.89 -13.64
CA THR A 43 -2.81 -0.65 -14.29
C THR A 43 -1.68 0.02 -15.09
N PHE A 44 -0.50 0.11 -14.51
CA PHE A 44 0.59 0.87 -15.10
C PHE A 44 1.68 0.02 -15.74
N GLY A 45 1.76 -1.24 -15.39
CA GLY A 45 2.77 -2.13 -15.98
C GLY A 45 4.18 -1.59 -15.85
N GLU A 46 4.86 -1.47 -16.97
CA GLU A 46 6.24 -1.02 -16.98
C GLU A 46 6.38 0.46 -16.65
N ASN A 47 5.30 1.19 -16.71
CA ASN A 47 5.32 2.63 -16.41
C ASN A 47 5.09 2.92 -14.94
N LEU A 48 4.96 1.89 -14.12
CA LEU A 48 4.72 2.08 -12.70
C LEU A 48 5.94 2.68 -12.01
N ASN A 49 5.73 3.80 -11.32
CA ASN A 49 6.78 4.42 -10.53
C ASN A 49 6.71 3.85 -9.11
N LEU A 50 7.85 3.35 -8.64
CA LEU A 50 7.93 2.79 -7.30
C LEU A 50 8.77 3.70 -6.41
N SER A 51 8.27 3.95 -5.20
CA SER A 51 9.05 4.67 -4.21
C SER A 51 9.35 3.72 -3.05
N SER A 52 10.01 4.21 -2.02
CA SER A 52 10.39 3.35 -0.90
C SER A 52 9.21 3.00 0.00
N CYS A 53 8.17 3.81 0.01
CA CYS A 53 7.05 3.63 0.93
C CYS A 53 5.70 3.69 0.25
N ILE A 54 4.75 2.95 0.82
CA ILE A 54 3.35 3.03 0.42
C ILE A 54 2.56 3.38 1.68
N ASN A 55 1.67 4.35 1.57
CA ASN A 55 0.87 4.83 2.68
C ASN A 55 -0.55 4.33 2.53
N VAL A 56 -1.10 3.80 3.61
CA VAL A 56 -2.42 3.16 3.59
C VAL A 56 -3.25 3.67 4.76
N VAL A 57 -4.53 3.93 4.51
CA VAL A 57 -5.45 4.32 5.57
C VAL A 57 -6.84 3.76 5.29
N ASN A 58 -7.53 3.36 6.35
CA ASN A 58 -8.90 2.89 6.23
C ASN A 58 -9.78 4.03 5.72
N CYS A 59 -10.59 3.77 4.70
CA CYS A 59 -11.42 4.81 4.09
C CYS A 59 -12.42 5.43 5.07
N SER A 60 -12.98 4.63 5.96
CA SER A 60 -13.91 5.14 6.95
C SER A 60 -13.21 6.11 7.90
N GLU A 61 -12.02 5.74 8.34
CA GLU A 61 -11.24 6.60 9.23
C GLU A 61 -10.83 7.88 8.51
N LEU A 62 -10.40 7.76 7.27
CA LEU A 62 -10.01 8.92 6.49
C LEU A 62 -11.19 9.89 6.34
N HIS A 63 -12.36 9.35 6.02
CA HIS A 63 -13.54 10.17 5.83
C HIS A 63 -13.92 10.91 7.11
N GLU A 64 -13.97 10.18 8.22
CA GLU A 64 -14.33 10.78 9.49
C GLU A 64 -13.37 11.87 9.91
N LYS A 65 -12.08 11.60 9.88
CA LYS A 65 -11.10 12.57 10.33
C LYS A 65 -10.91 13.71 9.37
N HIS A 66 -11.07 13.46 8.08
CA HIS A 66 -10.97 14.52 7.10
C HIS A 66 -12.05 15.58 7.33
N MET A 67 -13.23 15.14 7.78
CA MET A 67 -14.34 16.06 8.01
C MET A 67 -14.20 16.83 9.31
N THR A 68 -13.54 16.25 10.31
CA THR A 68 -13.45 16.85 11.64
C THR A 68 -12.06 17.32 12.01
N GLU A 69 -11.06 16.48 11.81
CA GLU A 69 -9.68 16.79 12.21
C GLU A 69 -8.72 16.29 11.13
N PRO A 70 -8.65 16.97 10.01
CA PRO A 70 -7.81 16.48 8.89
C PRO A 70 -6.33 16.32 9.25
N GLU A 71 -5.80 17.09 10.18
CA GLU A 71 -4.40 16.94 10.56
C GLU A 71 -4.16 15.69 11.39
N GLN A 72 -5.20 15.06 11.86
CA GLN A 72 -5.07 13.88 12.70
C GLN A 72 -5.17 12.58 11.93
N VAL A 73 -5.28 12.66 10.61
CA VAL A 73 -5.31 11.46 9.80
C VAL A 73 -3.92 10.85 9.78
N GLU A 74 -3.80 9.61 10.25
CA GLU A 74 -2.52 8.94 10.27
C GLU A 74 -2.55 7.76 9.32
N PHE A 75 -1.54 7.70 8.46
CA PHE A 75 -1.40 6.61 7.51
C PHE A 75 -0.47 5.56 8.08
N ASP A 76 -0.75 4.30 7.80
CA ASP A 76 0.19 3.22 8.04
C ASP A 76 1.17 3.24 6.87
N ILE A 77 2.44 3.18 7.17
CA ILE A 77 3.48 3.29 6.14
C ILE A 77 4.23 1.97 6.06
N PHE A 78 4.30 1.42 4.86
CA PHE A 78 4.99 0.16 4.63
C PHE A 78 6.15 0.34 3.66
N TYR A 79 7.22 -0.39 3.90
CA TYR A 79 8.40 -0.36 3.04
C TYR A 79 8.08 -1.17 1.78
N VAL A 80 8.12 -0.53 0.63
CA VAL A 80 7.70 -1.16 -0.61
C VAL A 80 8.45 -2.45 -0.93
N PRO A 81 9.79 -2.52 -0.79
CA PRO A 81 10.47 -3.79 -1.06
C PRO A 81 9.95 -4.96 -0.23
N SER A 82 9.57 -4.72 1.03
CA SER A 82 9.00 -5.78 1.85
C SER A 82 7.66 -6.25 1.31
N VAL A 83 6.82 -5.32 0.87
CA VAL A 83 5.52 -5.66 0.31
C VAL A 83 5.69 -6.39 -1.02
N LEU A 84 6.67 -5.97 -1.84
CA LEU A 84 6.96 -6.65 -3.10
C LEU A 84 7.33 -8.11 -2.86
N ALA A 85 8.14 -8.37 -1.82
CA ALA A 85 8.48 -9.74 -1.49
C ALA A 85 7.24 -10.54 -1.07
N ASP A 86 6.34 -9.90 -0.33
CA ASP A 86 5.12 -10.56 0.12
C ASP A 86 4.22 -10.98 -1.05
N ILE A 87 4.22 -10.24 -2.14
CA ILE A 87 3.42 -10.58 -3.29
C ILE A 87 4.19 -11.41 -4.34
N GLY A 88 5.36 -11.91 -3.94
CA GLY A 88 6.12 -12.82 -4.80
C GLY A 88 7.06 -12.18 -5.79
N LYS A 89 7.22 -10.87 -5.73
CA LYS A 89 8.12 -10.16 -6.66
C LYS A 89 9.50 -9.97 -6.04
N HIS A 90 10.13 -11.09 -5.72
CA HIS A 90 11.39 -11.07 -4.96
C HIS A 90 12.54 -10.37 -5.68
N LYS A 91 12.64 -10.57 -6.97
CA LYS A 91 13.70 -9.95 -7.73
C LYS A 91 13.57 -8.43 -7.73
N LEU A 92 12.37 -7.96 -7.95
CA LEU A 92 12.10 -6.52 -7.96
C LEU A 92 12.29 -5.93 -6.57
N SER A 93 11.87 -6.68 -5.54
CA SER A 93 12.07 -6.27 -4.17
C SER A 93 13.54 -6.01 -3.88
N LYS A 94 14.39 -6.96 -4.27
CA LYS A 94 15.82 -6.84 -4.04
C LYS A 94 16.42 -5.67 -4.81
N GLN A 95 16.02 -5.52 -6.07
CA GLN A 95 16.54 -4.44 -6.90
C GLN A 95 16.18 -3.08 -6.33
N LEU A 96 14.93 -2.91 -5.91
CA LEU A 96 14.49 -1.64 -5.36
C LEU A 96 15.18 -1.36 -4.04
N ASP A 97 15.32 -2.37 -3.20
CA ASP A 97 15.99 -2.22 -1.92
C ASP A 97 17.42 -1.74 -2.10
N GLU A 98 18.13 -2.30 -3.08
CA GLU A 98 19.50 -1.89 -3.36
C GLU A 98 19.58 -0.44 -3.84
N ILE A 99 18.64 -0.04 -4.67
CA ILE A 99 18.58 1.35 -5.15
C ILE A 99 18.37 2.31 -4.00
N ILE A 100 17.43 1.98 -3.12
CA ILE A 100 17.12 2.82 -1.97
C ILE A 100 18.34 2.96 -1.06
N GLN A 101 19.01 1.85 -0.78
CA GLN A 101 20.17 1.88 0.09
C GLN A 101 21.30 2.70 -0.52
N ASN A 102 21.48 2.62 -1.83
CA ASN A 102 22.50 3.41 -2.50
C ASN A 102 22.22 4.90 -2.40
N ILE A 103 20.95 5.27 -2.52
CA ILE A 103 20.56 6.67 -2.39
C ILE A 103 20.83 7.16 -0.98
N GLU A 104 20.47 6.36 0.01
CA GLU A 104 20.68 6.73 1.40
C GLU A 104 22.17 6.87 1.75
N LYS A 105 22.99 6.03 1.16
CA LYS A 105 24.43 6.10 1.42
C LYS A 105 25.04 7.38 0.85
N LYS A 106 24.47 7.88 -0.21
CA LYS A 106 24.98 9.10 -0.84
C LYS A 106 24.47 10.36 -0.15
N ALA A 107 23.42 10.22 0.60
CA ALA A 107 22.88 11.33 1.34
C ALA A 107 23.65 11.56 2.62
#